data_d54d60d5a26f4ad9c82630989240f555
#
_entry.id   d54d60d5a26f4ad9c82630989240f555
#
_cell.length_a   1.000
_cell.length_b   1.000
_cell.length_c   1.000
_cell.angle_alpha   90.00
_cell.angle_beta   90.00
_cell.angle_gamma   90.00
#
_symmetry.space_group_name_H-M   'P 1'
#
loop_
_entity.id
_entity.type
_entity.pdbx_description
1 polymer ?
#
loop_
_entity_poly.entity_id
_entity_poly.type
_entity_poly.pdbx_seq_one_letter_code
_entity_poly.pdbx_strand_id
1 'polypeptide(L)'
;MSIDVQTPEAADTSTSEGAYQLDTMDRDTNIGRLVHRVRHALVTHIDSALASLDLTAAQWTVVIYLAEDLATTPAELSRALHYDPGAMTRLIDRLEKKNIVKRAPSDADRRSVVVSLTEQGRALYPEIRPLIIDVLNHLLRGFSQAEVKQLENLLLRVLHNA
;
A
#
# COMPACT_ATOMS: atom_id res chain seq x y z
N MET A 1 -42.95 -25.15 28.29
CA MET A 1 -41.83 -25.57 27.41
C MET A 1 -40.92 -24.36 27.30
N SER A 2 -40.02 -24.25 28.29
CA SER A 2 -39.11 -23.09 28.42
C SER A 2 -37.87 -23.35 27.60
N ILE A 3 -37.53 -22.40 26.76
CA ILE A 3 -36.30 -22.44 25.95
C ILE A 3 -35.21 -21.73 26.76
N ASP A 4 -34.25 -22.51 27.26
CA ASP A 4 -33.04 -22.01 27.89
C ASP A 4 -32.18 -21.32 26.81
N VAL A 5 -32.07 -20.01 26.91
CA VAL A 5 -31.10 -19.20 26.13
C VAL A 5 -29.76 -19.29 26.87
N GLN A 6 -28.87 -20.12 26.37
CA GLN A 6 -27.47 -20.13 26.80
C GLN A 6 -26.82 -18.82 26.40
N THR A 7 -26.44 -18.03 27.38
CA THR A 7 -25.59 -16.86 27.27
C THR A 7 -24.19 -17.31 26.80
N PRO A 8 -23.58 -16.71 25.76
CA PRO A 8 -22.22 -17.05 25.40
C PRO A 8 -21.27 -16.63 26.54
N GLU A 9 -20.48 -17.57 26.95
CA GLU A 9 -19.41 -17.51 27.94
C GLU A 9 -18.50 -16.31 27.68
N ALA A 10 -18.30 -15.50 28.70
CA ALA A 10 -17.45 -14.31 28.66
C ALA A 10 -16.04 -14.66 28.17
N ALA A 11 -15.61 -13.98 27.14
CA ALA A 11 -14.22 -14.05 26.66
C ALA A 11 -13.28 -13.75 27.83
N ASP A 12 -12.36 -14.66 28.06
CA ASP A 12 -11.27 -14.61 28.99
C ASP A 12 -10.52 -13.27 28.91
N THR A 13 -10.74 -12.40 29.89
CA THR A 13 -9.93 -11.17 30.09
C THR A 13 -8.65 -11.56 30.83
N SER A 14 -7.83 -12.42 30.22
CA SER A 14 -6.45 -12.56 30.64
C SER A 14 -5.76 -11.23 30.28
N THR A 15 -5.17 -10.58 31.26
CA THR A 15 -4.25 -9.44 31.15
C THR A 15 -3.37 -9.63 29.94
N SER A 16 -3.49 -8.74 28.93
CA SER A 16 -2.76 -8.86 27.67
C SER A 16 -1.24 -8.68 27.96
N GLU A 17 -0.58 -9.77 28.26
CA GLU A 17 0.87 -9.83 28.03
C GLU A 17 1.10 -9.44 26.57
N GLY A 18 1.99 -8.47 26.32
CA GLY A 18 2.30 -8.01 24.97
C GLY A 18 2.69 -9.17 24.06
N ALA A 19 2.39 -9.08 22.78
CA ALA A 19 2.69 -10.13 21.79
C ALA A 19 4.18 -10.52 21.73
N TYR A 20 5.06 -9.66 22.26
CA TYR A 20 6.50 -9.90 22.38
C TYR A 20 6.97 -9.68 23.82
N GLN A 21 7.86 -10.56 24.28
CA GLN A 21 8.62 -10.42 25.52
C GLN A 21 10.12 -10.37 25.18
N LEU A 22 10.92 -9.74 26.04
CA LEU A 22 12.35 -9.50 25.77
C LEU A 22 13.16 -10.78 25.57
N ASP A 23 12.82 -11.81 26.32
CA ASP A 23 13.48 -13.12 26.34
C ASP A 23 12.99 -14.09 25.24
N THR A 24 11.78 -13.89 24.73
CA THR A 24 11.15 -14.76 23.72
C THR A 24 11.12 -14.18 22.32
N MET A 25 11.45 -12.89 22.15
CA MET A 25 11.48 -12.26 20.84
C MET A 25 12.64 -12.76 19.99
N ASP A 26 12.33 -13.53 18.95
CA ASP A 26 13.31 -13.92 17.94
C ASP A 26 13.83 -12.69 17.19
N ARG A 27 15.16 -12.59 17.08
CA ARG A 27 15.81 -11.46 16.41
C ARG A 27 15.54 -11.44 14.91
N ASP A 28 15.37 -12.59 14.28
CA ASP A 28 15.30 -12.70 12.82
C ASP A 28 13.87 -12.84 12.29
N THR A 29 12.94 -13.31 13.12
CA THR A 29 11.57 -13.63 12.71
C THR A 29 10.50 -12.72 13.36
N ASN A 30 10.88 -11.67 14.08
CA ASN A 30 9.89 -10.71 14.59
C ASN A 30 9.21 -9.93 13.46
N ILE A 31 7.96 -9.48 13.72
CA ILE A 31 7.10 -8.85 12.71
C ILE A 31 7.76 -7.63 12.06
N GLY A 32 8.50 -6.81 12.82
CA GLY A 32 9.15 -5.61 12.28
C GLY A 32 10.18 -5.96 11.19
N ARG A 33 11.02 -6.96 11.44
CA ARG A 33 12.00 -7.44 10.45
C ARG A 33 11.32 -8.13 9.26
N LEU A 34 10.30 -8.95 9.51
CA LEU A 34 9.59 -9.65 8.44
C LEU A 34 8.90 -8.65 7.52
N VAL A 35 8.19 -7.66 8.04
CA VAL A 35 7.54 -6.61 7.25
C VAL A 35 8.56 -5.82 6.44
N HIS A 36 9.70 -5.45 7.05
CA HIS A 36 10.78 -4.76 6.33
C HIS A 36 11.31 -5.59 5.15
N ARG A 37 11.60 -6.88 5.36
CA ARG A 37 12.11 -7.79 4.32
C ARG A 37 11.07 -8.04 3.22
N VAL A 38 9.81 -8.25 3.59
CA VAL A 38 8.71 -8.42 2.62
C VAL A 38 8.53 -7.16 1.78
N ARG A 39 8.52 -5.97 2.41
CA ARG A 39 8.46 -4.69 1.70
C ARG A 39 9.62 -4.54 0.72
N HIS A 40 10.85 -4.87 1.14
CA HIS A 40 12.03 -4.78 0.27
C HIS A 40 11.89 -5.72 -0.94
N ALA A 41 11.53 -6.98 -0.71
CA ALA A 41 11.30 -7.94 -1.79
C ALA A 41 10.21 -7.46 -2.76
N LEU A 42 9.08 -6.99 -2.23
CA LEU A 42 7.97 -6.47 -3.03
C LEU A 42 8.41 -5.30 -3.93
N VAL A 43 9.07 -4.29 -3.36
CA VAL A 43 9.56 -3.12 -4.12
C VAL A 43 10.54 -3.55 -5.20
N THR A 44 11.50 -4.44 -4.88
CA THR A 44 12.51 -4.92 -5.84
C THR A 44 11.86 -5.65 -7.03
N HIS A 45 10.88 -6.52 -6.77
CA HIS A 45 10.20 -7.24 -7.84
C HIS A 45 9.31 -6.32 -8.69
N ILE A 46 8.63 -5.36 -8.07
CA ILE A 46 7.83 -4.35 -8.79
C ILE A 46 8.75 -3.48 -9.65
N ASP A 47 9.87 -2.95 -9.12
CA ASP A 47 10.82 -2.16 -9.91
C ASP A 47 11.33 -2.96 -11.11
N SER A 48 11.66 -4.23 -10.93
CA SER A 48 12.08 -5.11 -12.01
C SER A 48 10.99 -5.31 -13.07
N ALA A 49 9.75 -5.55 -12.65
CA ALA A 49 8.62 -5.74 -13.56
C ALA A 49 8.28 -4.47 -14.36
N LEU A 50 8.48 -3.29 -13.75
CA LEU A 50 8.17 -2.00 -14.38
C LEU A 50 9.34 -1.39 -15.15
N ALA A 51 10.51 -2.01 -15.16
CA ALA A 51 11.72 -1.47 -15.79
C ALA A 51 11.53 -1.19 -17.29
N SER A 52 10.81 -2.05 -18.02
CA SER A 52 10.51 -1.86 -19.44
C SER A 52 9.61 -0.66 -19.74
N LEU A 53 8.85 -0.20 -18.76
CA LEU A 53 7.98 0.98 -18.82
C LEU A 53 8.67 2.23 -18.27
N ASP A 54 9.94 2.13 -17.91
CA ASP A 54 10.71 3.19 -17.25
C ASP A 54 10.00 3.76 -16.00
N LEU A 55 9.39 2.87 -15.21
CA LEU A 55 8.70 3.21 -13.97
C LEU A 55 9.33 2.51 -12.78
N THR A 56 9.18 3.13 -11.60
CA THR A 56 9.50 2.53 -10.31
C THR A 56 8.23 2.23 -9.52
N ALA A 57 8.32 1.35 -8.52
CA ALA A 57 7.24 1.06 -7.58
C ALA A 57 6.67 2.34 -6.95
N ALA A 58 7.54 3.27 -6.55
CA ALA A 58 7.12 4.56 -5.99
C ALA A 58 6.34 5.41 -7.00
N GLN A 59 6.77 5.45 -8.26
CA GLN A 59 6.07 6.17 -9.33
C GLN A 59 4.73 5.53 -9.65
N TRP A 60 4.69 4.20 -9.72
CA TRP A 60 3.46 3.45 -9.92
C TRP A 60 2.44 3.72 -8.81
N THR A 61 2.88 3.78 -7.56
CA THR A 61 1.97 4.06 -6.44
C THR A 61 1.26 5.43 -6.59
N VAL A 62 1.93 6.44 -7.11
CA VAL A 62 1.28 7.73 -7.44
C VAL A 62 0.29 7.56 -8.61
N VAL A 63 0.66 6.81 -9.64
CA VAL A 63 -0.21 6.58 -10.80
C VAL A 63 -1.52 5.89 -10.40
N ILE A 64 -1.45 4.86 -9.54
CA ILE A 64 -2.66 4.14 -9.09
C ILE A 64 -3.57 5.06 -8.26
N TYR A 65 -3.02 5.87 -7.35
CA TYR A 65 -3.82 6.80 -6.53
C TYR A 65 -4.54 7.85 -7.37
N LEU A 66 -3.89 8.34 -8.43
CA LEU A 66 -4.50 9.27 -9.38
C LEU A 66 -5.52 8.58 -10.30
N ALA A 67 -5.28 7.33 -10.70
CA ALA A 67 -6.18 6.59 -11.57
C ALA A 67 -7.49 6.16 -10.87
N GLU A 68 -7.41 5.95 -9.57
CA GLU A 68 -8.54 5.53 -8.72
C GLU A 68 -9.17 6.70 -7.95
N ASP A 69 -8.79 7.95 -8.27
CA ASP A 69 -9.27 9.19 -7.64
C ASP A 69 -9.16 9.21 -6.10
N LEU A 70 -8.17 8.49 -5.55
CA LEU A 70 -7.93 8.39 -4.10
C LEU A 70 -7.24 9.64 -3.52
N ALA A 71 -6.48 10.35 -4.33
CA ALA A 71 -5.82 11.60 -3.99
C ALA A 71 -5.49 12.38 -5.28
N THR A 72 -5.68 13.68 -5.26
CA THR A 72 -5.49 14.55 -6.43
C THR A 72 -4.53 15.71 -6.20
N THR A 73 -4.14 15.99 -4.96
CA THR A 73 -3.17 17.04 -4.65
C THR A 73 -1.86 16.45 -4.13
N PRO A 74 -0.72 17.15 -4.28
CA PRO A 74 0.55 16.70 -3.71
C PRO A 74 0.49 16.46 -2.20
N ALA A 75 -0.31 17.26 -1.47
CA ALA A 75 -0.48 17.12 -0.03
C ALA A 75 -1.30 15.88 0.34
N GLU A 76 -2.35 15.57 -0.42
CA GLU A 76 -3.12 14.32 -0.25
C GLU A 76 -2.28 13.09 -0.56
N LEU A 77 -1.56 13.10 -1.69
CA LEU A 77 -0.64 12.02 -2.07
C LEU A 77 0.45 11.79 -1.01
N SER A 78 1.06 12.88 -0.51
CA SER A 78 2.08 12.81 0.55
C SER A 78 1.52 12.14 1.81
N ARG A 79 0.34 12.54 2.23
CA ARG A 79 -0.34 12.03 3.44
C ARG A 79 -0.78 10.57 3.26
N ALA A 80 -1.46 10.28 2.15
CA ALA A 80 -2.00 8.95 1.86
C ALA A 80 -0.90 7.89 1.66
N LEU A 81 0.23 8.29 1.08
CA LEU A 81 1.36 7.40 0.78
C LEU A 81 2.47 7.45 1.84
N HIS A 82 2.28 8.22 2.92
CA HIS A 82 3.28 8.41 3.99
C HIS A 82 4.66 8.85 3.46
N TYR A 83 4.67 9.74 2.46
CA TYR A 83 5.90 10.35 1.94
C TYR A 83 6.13 11.72 2.56
N ASP A 84 7.41 12.08 2.73
CA ASP A 84 7.81 13.47 2.97
C ASP A 84 7.35 14.38 1.82
N PRO A 85 6.80 15.58 2.10
CA PRO A 85 6.29 16.49 1.06
C PRO A 85 7.31 16.84 -0.03
N GLY A 86 8.58 17.02 0.34
CA GLY A 86 9.65 17.29 -0.63
C GLY A 86 9.97 16.07 -1.50
N ALA A 87 9.92 14.86 -0.91
CA ALA A 87 10.09 13.62 -1.68
C ALA A 87 8.93 13.41 -2.65
N MET A 88 7.69 13.67 -2.23
CA MET A 88 6.50 13.61 -3.08
C MET A 88 6.59 14.60 -4.23
N THR A 89 6.98 15.85 -3.96
CA THR A 89 7.18 16.86 -5.02
C THR A 89 8.16 16.37 -6.07
N ARG A 90 9.33 15.86 -5.65
CA ARG A 90 10.34 15.32 -6.59
C ARG A 90 9.85 14.09 -7.37
N LEU A 91 8.97 13.29 -6.77
CA LEU A 91 8.37 12.12 -7.43
C LEU A 91 7.39 12.56 -8.53
N ILE A 92 6.53 13.52 -8.22
CA ILE A 92 5.60 14.14 -9.18
C ILE A 92 6.37 14.86 -10.31
N ASP A 93 7.46 15.60 -10.02
CA ASP A 93 8.31 16.24 -11.01
C ASP A 93 8.89 15.25 -12.03
N ARG A 94 9.31 14.07 -11.56
CA ARG A 94 9.81 13.00 -12.44
C ARG A 94 8.70 12.41 -13.32
N LEU A 95 7.52 12.20 -12.78
CA LEU A 95 6.35 11.74 -13.54
C LEU A 95 5.89 12.77 -14.57
N GLU A 96 5.94 14.06 -14.23
CA GLU A 96 5.61 15.15 -15.15
C GLU A 96 6.64 15.24 -16.30
N LYS A 97 7.93 15.11 -16.02
CA LYS A 97 8.98 15.02 -17.05
C LYS A 97 8.80 13.82 -18.00
N LYS A 98 8.20 12.74 -17.53
CA LYS A 98 7.84 11.55 -18.32
C LYS A 98 6.49 11.71 -19.05
N ASN A 99 5.84 12.87 -18.93
CA ASN A 99 4.50 13.12 -19.46
C ASN A 99 3.44 12.11 -18.98
N ILE A 100 3.60 11.59 -17.78
CA ILE A 100 2.64 10.65 -17.17
C ILE A 100 1.59 11.39 -16.34
N VAL A 101 2.00 12.46 -15.67
CA VAL A 101 1.10 13.35 -14.92
C VAL A 101 1.24 14.79 -15.41
N LYS A 102 0.27 15.61 -15.08
CA LYS A 102 0.28 17.07 -15.29
C LYS A 102 -0.24 17.75 -14.04
N ARG A 103 0.24 18.99 -13.81
CA ARG A 103 -0.26 19.88 -12.77
C ARG A 103 -1.17 20.94 -13.37
N ALA A 104 -2.22 21.30 -12.66
CA ALA A 104 -3.11 22.42 -12.99
C ALA A 104 -3.51 23.17 -11.71
N PRO A 105 -3.84 24.48 -11.78
CA PRO A 105 -4.52 25.14 -10.68
C PRO A 105 -5.84 24.43 -10.36
N SER A 106 -6.21 24.39 -9.07
CA SER A 106 -7.51 23.88 -8.66
C SER A 106 -8.60 24.86 -9.01
N ASP A 107 -9.73 24.36 -9.54
CA ASP A 107 -10.91 25.19 -9.80
C ASP A 107 -11.57 25.68 -8.50
N ALA A 108 -11.43 24.92 -7.41
CA ALA A 108 -11.98 25.25 -6.10
C ALA A 108 -11.13 26.25 -5.31
N ASP A 109 -9.79 26.19 -5.47
CA ASP A 109 -8.84 27.09 -4.82
C ASP A 109 -7.62 27.31 -5.72
N ARG A 110 -7.51 28.48 -6.32
CA ARG A 110 -6.41 28.87 -7.22
C ARG A 110 -5.01 28.83 -6.57
N ARG A 111 -4.94 28.75 -5.25
CA ARG A 111 -3.66 28.57 -4.51
C ARG A 111 -3.26 27.11 -4.40
N SER A 112 -4.18 26.20 -4.69
CA SER A 112 -3.96 24.75 -4.65
C SER A 112 -3.63 24.23 -6.05
N VAL A 113 -2.73 23.25 -6.11
CA VAL A 113 -2.33 22.55 -7.33
C VAL A 113 -2.96 21.16 -7.32
N VAL A 114 -3.63 20.81 -8.41
CA VAL A 114 -4.14 19.47 -8.66
C VAL A 114 -3.20 18.74 -9.61
N VAL A 115 -2.93 17.47 -9.31
CA VAL A 115 -2.19 16.53 -10.15
C VAL A 115 -3.17 15.57 -10.79
N SER A 116 -3.06 15.34 -12.07
CA SER A 116 -3.89 14.38 -12.80
C SER A 116 -3.05 13.59 -13.80
N LEU A 117 -3.54 12.42 -14.20
CA LEU A 117 -2.92 11.65 -15.26
C LEU A 117 -3.12 12.34 -16.61
N THR A 118 -2.09 12.32 -17.45
CA THR A 118 -2.20 12.62 -18.88
C THR A 118 -2.91 11.47 -19.60
N GLU A 119 -3.15 11.61 -20.91
CA GLU A 119 -3.64 10.49 -21.72
C GLU A 119 -2.67 9.32 -21.72
N GLN A 120 -1.36 9.59 -21.85
CA GLN A 120 -0.30 8.58 -21.74
C GLN A 120 -0.30 7.90 -20.36
N GLY A 121 -0.43 8.67 -19.27
CA GLY A 121 -0.51 8.12 -17.91
C GLY A 121 -1.72 7.22 -17.69
N ARG A 122 -2.87 7.59 -18.26
CA ARG A 122 -4.09 6.76 -18.23
C ARG A 122 -3.93 5.47 -19.02
N ALA A 123 -3.24 5.51 -20.17
CA ALA A 123 -3.00 4.33 -20.98
C ALA A 123 -2.06 3.32 -20.28
N LEU A 124 -1.12 3.78 -19.45
CA LEU A 124 -0.22 2.91 -18.69
C LEU A 124 -0.93 2.09 -17.59
N TYR A 125 -1.99 2.61 -16.99
CA TYR A 125 -2.66 1.97 -15.86
C TYR A 125 -3.13 0.52 -16.16
N PRO A 126 -3.85 0.24 -17.25
CA PRO A 126 -4.24 -1.13 -17.60
C PRO A 126 -3.07 -2.04 -17.98
N GLU A 127 -1.96 -1.50 -18.50
CA GLU A 127 -0.77 -2.28 -18.85
C GLU A 127 0.00 -2.74 -17.61
N ILE A 128 0.05 -1.92 -16.57
CA ILE A 128 0.82 -2.19 -15.35
C ILE A 128 0.09 -3.18 -14.43
N ARG A 129 -1.25 -3.15 -14.35
CA ARG A 129 -2.01 -4.00 -13.43
C ARG A 129 -1.67 -5.49 -13.53
N PRO A 130 -1.61 -6.11 -14.72
CA PRO A 130 -1.20 -7.51 -14.85
C PRO A 130 0.20 -7.78 -14.29
N LEU A 131 1.17 -6.90 -14.54
CA LEU A 131 2.55 -7.04 -14.06
C LEU A 131 2.60 -7.06 -12.53
N ILE A 132 1.82 -6.20 -11.87
CA ILE A 132 1.73 -6.19 -10.41
C ILE A 132 1.08 -7.45 -9.87
N ILE A 133 0.01 -7.92 -10.51
CA ILE A 133 -0.66 -9.19 -10.14
C ILE A 133 0.33 -10.36 -10.24
N ASP A 134 1.14 -10.42 -11.28
CA ASP A 134 2.15 -11.46 -11.47
C ASP A 134 3.23 -11.42 -10.38
N VAL A 135 3.68 -10.23 -9.98
CA VAL A 135 4.60 -10.05 -8.85
C VAL A 135 3.98 -10.55 -7.56
N LEU A 136 2.73 -10.17 -7.26
CA LEU A 136 2.03 -10.61 -6.04
C LEU A 136 1.85 -12.13 -6.03
N ASN A 137 1.41 -12.72 -7.15
CA ASN A 137 1.26 -14.17 -7.30
C ASN A 137 2.59 -14.91 -7.17
N HIS A 138 3.69 -14.32 -7.66
CA HIS A 138 5.02 -14.89 -7.50
C HIS A 138 5.43 -14.94 -6.02
N LEU A 139 5.24 -13.85 -5.30
CA LEU A 139 5.61 -13.75 -3.87
C LEU A 139 4.71 -14.62 -2.98
N LEU A 140 3.45 -14.81 -3.37
CA LEU A 140 2.47 -15.61 -2.65
C LEU A 140 2.37 -17.07 -3.18
N ARG A 141 3.36 -17.51 -3.94
CA ARG A 141 3.37 -18.89 -4.47
C ARG A 141 3.31 -19.91 -3.33
N GLY A 142 2.38 -20.86 -3.41
CA GLY A 142 2.14 -21.88 -2.40
C GLY A 142 1.11 -21.50 -1.34
N PHE A 143 0.63 -20.25 -1.34
CA PHE A 143 -0.46 -19.84 -0.47
C PHE A 143 -1.81 -20.18 -1.12
N SER A 144 -2.73 -20.70 -0.34
CA SER A 144 -4.15 -20.77 -0.71
C SER A 144 -4.80 -19.39 -0.64
N GLN A 145 -5.93 -19.20 -1.30
CA GLN A 145 -6.71 -17.95 -1.22
C GLN A 145 -7.13 -17.62 0.22
N ALA A 146 -7.43 -18.64 1.03
CA ALA A 146 -7.78 -18.44 2.44
C ALA A 146 -6.61 -17.90 3.26
N GLU A 147 -5.40 -18.41 3.05
CA GLU A 147 -4.17 -17.92 3.71
C GLU A 147 -3.83 -16.49 3.28
N VAL A 148 -3.98 -16.17 1.99
CA VAL A 148 -3.80 -14.78 1.51
C VAL A 148 -4.78 -13.86 2.22
N LYS A 149 -6.06 -14.23 2.30
CA LYS A 149 -7.08 -13.42 2.96
C LYS A 149 -6.82 -13.27 4.47
N GLN A 150 -6.35 -14.31 5.11
CA GLN A 150 -5.94 -14.26 6.52
C GLN A 150 -4.77 -13.29 6.73
N LEU A 151 -3.74 -13.36 5.87
CA LEU A 151 -2.59 -12.45 5.90
C LEU A 151 -3.01 -10.99 5.73
N GLU A 152 -3.86 -10.70 4.73
CA GLU A 152 -4.43 -9.36 4.51
C GLU A 152 -5.13 -8.84 5.78
N ASN A 153 -6.01 -9.65 6.38
CA ASN A 153 -6.75 -9.27 7.57
C ASN A 153 -5.82 -9.00 8.79
N LEU A 154 -4.76 -9.79 8.95
CA LEU A 154 -3.78 -9.58 10.02
C LEU A 154 -3.00 -8.28 9.81
N LEU A 155 -2.57 -8.00 8.59
CA LEU A 155 -1.89 -6.74 8.26
C LEU A 155 -2.80 -5.52 8.43
N LEU A 156 -4.07 -5.61 8.04
CA LEU A 156 -5.06 -4.55 8.27
C LEU A 156 -5.26 -4.26 9.76
N ARG A 157 -5.28 -5.30 10.61
CA ARG A 157 -5.35 -5.11 12.07
C ARG A 157 -4.11 -4.40 12.63
N VAL A 158 -2.91 -4.72 12.11
CA VAL A 158 -1.67 -4.01 12.49
C VAL A 158 -1.75 -2.55 12.08
N LEU A 159 -2.20 -2.25 10.85
CA LEU A 159 -2.36 -0.89 10.35
C LEU A 159 -3.42 -0.08 11.13
N HIS A 160 -4.47 -0.74 11.63
CA HIS A 160 -5.50 -0.09 12.45
C HIS A 160 -4.97 0.36 13.82
N ASN A 161 -3.93 -0.29 14.33
CA ASN A 161 -3.29 0.04 15.61
C ASN A 161 -2.17 1.09 15.48
N ALA A 162 -1.83 1.51 14.24
CA ALA A 162 -0.74 2.45 13.97
C ALA A 162 -1.21 3.91 13.90
#